data_75a58895c9627b8a2809f1e8a2947024
#
_entry.id   75a58895c9627b8a2809f1e8a2947024
#
_cell.length_a   1.000
_cell.length_b   1.000
_cell.length_c   1.000
_cell.angle_alpha   90.00
_cell.angle_beta   90.00
_cell.angle_gamma   90.00
#
_symmetry.space_group_name_H-M   'P 1'
#
loop_
_entity.id
_entity.type
_entity.pdbx_description
1 polymer ?
#
loop_
_entity_poly.entity_id
_entity_poly.type
_entity_poly.pdbx_seq_one_letter_code
_entity_poly.pdbx_strand_id
1 'polypeptide(L)'
;MRASFFLQGRWVEAYPRLARRVADAGHLIGNHSFYHARMPLLTGAGLRTDVRAAESVIRRRVGVDPRPWLRLPFGSGENDPLLATRLDALGYRHIGWDVDVAEWRARQTSARVADGIVEGVMSRGDGAIVLLHTWPDPVPGALAVLVPRLRELGVTFVRLDELAA
;
A
#
# COMPACT_ATOMS: atom_id res chain seq x y z
N MET A 1 4.53 15.61 -1.01
CA MET A 1 3.96 14.51 -1.83
C MET A 1 2.89 13.80 -1.03
N ARG A 2 1.72 13.55 -1.62
CA ARG A 2 0.70 12.65 -1.05
C ARG A 2 0.88 11.24 -1.61
N ALA A 3 0.47 10.23 -0.88
CA ALA A 3 0.58 8.83 -1.26
C ALA A 3 -0.59 8.02 -0.69
N SER A 4 -0.67 6.73 -1.03
CA SER A 4 -1.66 5.81 -0.48
C SER A 4 -0.98 4.80 0.42
N PHE A 5 -1.44 4.68 1.66
CA PHE A 5 -0.90 3.78 2.68
C PHE A 5 -1.89 2.67 2.98
N PHE A 6 -1.46 1.44 2.78
CA PHE A 6 -2.22 0.26 3.17
C PHE A 6 -1.75 -0.20 4.55
N LEU A 7 -2.58 0.02 5.57
CA LEU A 7 -2.20 -0.18 6.96
C LEU A 7 -2.60 -1.56 7.46
N GLN A 8 -1.65 -2.28 8.05
CA GLN A 8 -1.90 -3.52 8.76
C GLN A 8 -2.58 -3.24 10.10
N GLY A 9 -3.64 -3.98 10.43
CA GLY A 9 -4.43 -3.73 11.63
C GLY A 9 -3.63 -3.83 12.93
N ARG A 10 -2.77 -4.86 13.09
CA ARG A 10 -1.89 -4.98 14.27
C ARG A 10 -0.92 -3.82 14.42
N TRP A 11 -0.40 -3.31 13.32
CA TRP A 11 0.48 -2.13 13.36
C TRP A 11 -0.29 -0.89 13.82
N VAL A 12 -1.54 -0.71 13.35
CA VAL A 12 -2.40 0.41 13.78
C VAL A 12 -2.71 0.31 15.28
N GLU A 13 -2.93 -0.89 15.82
CA GLU A 13 -3.11 -1.08 17.27
C GLU A 13 -1.86 -0.70 18.06
N ALA A 14 -0.69 -1.11 17.58
CA ALA A 14 0.59 -0.84 18.25
C ALA A 14 0.99 0.65 18.14
N TYR A 15 0.70 1.30 17.01
CA TYR A 15 1.17 2.65 16.71
C TYR A 15 0.05 3.61 16.26
N PRO A 16 -1.04 3.77 17.04
CA PRO A 16 -2.21 4.53 16.59
C PRO A 16 -1.93 5.99 16.33
N ARG A 17 -0.97 6.60 17.05
CA ARG A 17 -0.57 8.00 16.83
C ARG A 17 0.16 8.18 15.49
N LEU A 18 0.99 7.22 15.10
CA LEU A 18 1.68 7.26 13.80
C LEU A 18 0.68 7.06 12.67
N ALA A 19 -0.23 6.08 12.80
CA ALA A 19 -1.28 5.85 11.81
C ALA A 19 -2.15 7.09 11.59
N ARG A 20 -2.53 7.78 12.66
CA ARG A 20 -3.29 9.03 12.59
C ARG A 20 -2.49 10.14 11.89
N ARG A 21 -1.21 10.31 12.23
CA ARG A 21 -0.34 11.29 11.56
C ARG A 21 -0.25 11.08 10.06
N VAL A 22 -0.25 9.83 9.59
CA VAL A 22 -0.28 9.51 8.16
C VAL A 22 -1.57 10.03 7.53
N ALA A 23 -2.73 9.77 8.15
CA ALA A 23 -4.01 10.28 7.65
C ALA A 23 -4.10 11.80 7.70
N ASP A 24 -3.69 12.42 8.81
CA ASP A 24 -3.71 13.89 9.01
C ASP A 24 -2.79 14.63 8.01
N ALA A 25 -1.76 13.96 7.50
CA ALA A 25 -0.90 14.48 6.44
C ALA A 25 -1.55 14.42 5.03
N GLY A 26 -2.81 13.98 4.93
CA GLY A 26 -3.58 13.94 3.69
C GLY A 26 -3.29 12.74 2.80
N HIS A 27 -2.69 11.68 3.36
CA HIS A 27 -2.50 10.43 2.64
C HIS A 27 -3.80 9.61 2.60
N LEU A 28 -4.01 8.85 1.50
CA LEU A 28 -5.08 7.87 1.43
C LEU A 28 -4.75 6.67 2.32
N ILE A 29 -5.74 6.19 3.07
CA ILE A 29 -5.60 5.02 3.92
C ILE A 29 -6.41 3.86 3.35
N GLY A 30 -5.76 2.73 3.12
CA GLY A 30 -6.35 1.46 2.74
C GLY A 30 -6.10 0.36 3.78
N ASN A 31 -6.77 -0.76 3.60
CA ASN A 31 -6.69 -1.96 4.44
C ASN A 31 -5.59 -2.90 3.94
N HIS A 32 -4.73 -3.39 4.84
CA HIS A 32 -3.69 -4.37 4.53
C HIS A 32 -3.77 -5.62 5.42
N SER A 33 -4.99 -6.14 5.64
CA SER A 33 -5.22 -7.26 6.56
C SER A 33 -4.98 -6.87 8.02
N PHE A 34 -5.47 -7.67 8.95
CA PHE A 34 -5.16 -7.47 10.36
C PHE A 34 -3.82 -8.13 10.72
N TYR A 35 -3.64 -9.41 10.31
CA TYR A 35 -2.47 -10.21 10.65
C TYR A 35 -1.42 -10.29 9.54
N HIS A 36 -1.62 -9.65 8.40
CA HIS A 36 -0.78 -9.80 7.21
C HIS A 36 -0.76 -11.26 6.71
N ALA A 37 -1.92 -11.93 6.78
CA ALA A 37 -2.06 -13.32 6.38
C ALA A 37 -2.15 -13.46 4.85
N ARG A 38 -1.65 -14.58 4.30
CA ARG A 38 -1.93 -14.97 2.90
C ARG A 38 -3.41 -15.28 2.76
N MET A 39 -4.19 -14.35 2.24
CA MET A 39 -5.65 -14.43 2.21
C MET A 39 -6.23 -15.66 1.51
N PRO A 40 -5.63 -16.21 0.43
CA PRO A 40 -6.12 -17.46 -0.18
C PRO A 40 -6.09 -18.68 0.74
N LEU A 41 -5.26 -18.65 1.79
CA LEU A 41 -5.16 -19.74 2.77
C LEU A 41 -6.22 -19.64 3.88
N LEU A 42 -6.99 -18.55 3.92
CA LEU A 42 -8.04 -18.36 4.91
C LEU A 42 -9.35 -18.97 4.44
N THR A 43 -10.12 -19.53 5.37
CA THR A 43 -11.53 -19.83 5.10
C THR A 43 -12.29 -18.54 4.81
N GLY A 44 -13.46 -18.62 4.18
CA GLY A 44 -14.27 -17.40 3.92
C GLY A 44 -14.67 -16.66 5.21
N ALA A 45 -14.86 -17.38 6.32
CA ALA A 45 -15.10 -16.77 7.64
C ALA A 45 -13.84 -16.11 8.19
N GLY A 46 -12.68 -16.77 8.08
CA GLY A 46 -11.38 -16.25 8.50
C GLY A 46 -11.00 -14.98 7.73
N LEU A 47 -11.17 -14.98 6.41
CA LEU A 47 -10.96 -13.80 5.58
C LEU A 47 -11.82 -12.62 6.04
N ARG A 48 -13.11 -12.84 6.22
CA ARG A 48 -14.04 -11.79 6.67
C ARG A 48 -13.63 -11.25 8.03
N THR A 49 -13.28 -12.11 8.97
CA THR A 49 -12.84 -11.72 10.32
C THR A 49 -11.58 -10.88 10.27
N ASP A 50 -10.57 -11.28 9.49
CA ASP A 50 -9.30 -10.56 9.36
C ASP A 50 -9.50 -9.16 8.74
N VAL A 51 -10.21 -9.09 7.61
CA VAL A 51 -10.47 -7.82 6.90
C VAL A 51 -11.28 -6.85 7.78
N ARG A 52 -12.34 -7.35 8.45
CA ARG A 52 -13.17 -6.52 9.33
C ARG A 52 -12.46 -6.09 10.60
N ALA A 53 -11.57 -6.90 11.14
CA ALA A 53 -10.74 -6.51 12.29
C ALA A 53 -9.81 -5.33 11.93
N ALA A 54 -9.14 -5.39 10.77
CA ALA A 54 -8.34 -4.28 10.28
C ALA A 54 -9.18 -3.01 10.03
N GLU A 55 -10.31 -3.14 9.35
CA GLU A 55 -11.25 -2.02 9.13
C GLU A 55 -11.65 -1.38 10.46
N SER A 56 -12.06 -2.19 11.43
CA SER A 56 -12.54 -1.73 12.73
C SER A 56 -11.46 -0.94 13.49
N VAL A 57 -10.22 -1.43 13.52
CA VAL A 57 -9.14 -0.73 14.21
C VAL A 57 -8.74 0.56 13.48
N ILE A 58 -8.69 0.56 12.15
CA ILE A 58 -8.42 1.77 11.36
C ILE A 58 -9.50 2.81 11.66
N ARG A 59 -10.77 2.48 11.56
CA ARG A 59 -11.86 3.41 11.86
C ARG A 59 -11.78 3.97 13.28
N ARG A 60 -11.55 3.12 14.29
CA ARG A 60 -11.51 3.56 15.69
C ARG A 60 -10.28 4.38 16.03
N ARG A 61 -9.10 4.03 15.49
CA ARG A 61 -7.82 4.65 15.88
C ARG A 61 -7.37 5.76 14.96
N VAL A 62 -7.72 5.69 13.68
CA VAL A 62 -7.32 6.67 12.67
C VAL A 62 -8.46 7.64 12.34
N GLY A 63 -9.71 7.17 12.41
CA GLY A 63 -10.90 7.99 12.16
C GLY A 63 -11.31 8.05 10.68
N VAL A 64 -10.81 7.14 9.84
CA VAL A 64 -11.13 7.07 8.41
C VAL A 64 -11.73 5.72 8.02
N ASP A 65 -12.52 5.69 6.96
CA ASP A 65 -12.97 4.46 6.33
C ASP A 65 -11.92 4.03 5.29
N PRO A 66 -11.29 2.83 5.43
CA PRO A 66 -10.30 2.38 4.46
C PRO A 66 -10.89 1.86 3.15
N ARG A 67 -12.22 1.74 3.05
CA ARG A 67 -12.88 1.26 1.82
C ARG A 67 -12.87 2.31 0.70
N PRO A 68 -12.84 1.87 -0.54
CA PRO A 68 -12.83 0.49 -1.03
C PRO A 68 -11.41 -0.10 -1.21
N TRP A 69 -10.39 0.48 -0.62
CA TRP A 69 -8.99 0.23 -0.90
C TRP A 69 -8.43 -0.90 -0.04
N LEU A 70 -8.04 -2.02 -0.67
CA LEU A 70 -7.35 -3.11 0.00
C LEU A 70 -6.14 -3.54 -0.84
N ARG A 71 -5.02 -3.81 -0.17
CA ARG A 71 -3.87 -4.48 -0.79
C ARG A 71 -3.71 -5.86 -0.16
N LEU A 72 -3.62 -6.87 -1.01
CA LEU A 72 -3.38 -8.24 -0.57
C LEU A 72 -1.96 -8.38 0.00
N PRO A 73 -1.77 -8.96 1.20
CA PRO A 73 -0.45 -9.32 1.68
C PRO A 73 0.29 -10.20 0.69
N PHE A 74 1.53 -9.83 0.38
CA PHE A 74 2.41 -10.52 -0.60
C PHE A 74 1.87 -10.54 -2.05
N GLY A 75 0.84 -9.79 -2.41
CA GLY A 75 0.11 -9.93 -3.69
C GLY A 75 -0.59 -11.28 -3.84
N SER A 76 -0.64 -12.09 -2.77
CA SER A 76 -1.10 -13.47 -2.84
C SER A 76 -2.59 -13.55 -3.11
N GLY A 77 -2.97 -14.13 -4.26
CA GLY A 77 -4.35 -14.28 -4.69
C GLY A 77 -4.89 -13.14 -5.57
N GLU A 78 -4.03 -12.28 -6.12
CA GLU A 78 -4.45 -11.19 -6.99
C GLU A 78 -5.28 -11.64 -8.21
N ASN A 79 -5.01 -12.85 -8.72
CA ASN A 79 -5.72 -13.45 -9.84
C ASN A 79 -6.75 -14.51 -9.41
N ASP A 80 -7.15 -14.56 -8.13
CA ASP A 80 -8.16 -15.48 -7.62
C ASP A 80 -9.56 -14.83 -7.69
N PRO A 81 -10.44 -15.26 -8.62
CA PRO A 81 -11.76 -14.66 -8.78
C PRO A 81 -12.69 -14.89 -7.58
N LEU A 82 -12.49 -16.00 -6.84
CA LEU A 82 -13.26 -16.26 -5.63
C LEU A 82 -12.87 -15.30 -4.51
N LEU A 83 -11.56 -15.02 -4.38
CA LEU A 83 -11.08 -14.04 -3.43
C LEU A 83 -11.57 -12.63 -3.79
N ALA A 84 -11.51 -12.25 -5.07
CA ALA A 84 -12.04 -10.97 -5.55
C ALA A 84 -13.52 -10.82 -5.19
N THR A 85 -14.35 -11.82 -5.50
CA THR A 85 -15.78 -11.83 -5.14
C THR A 85 -16.02 -11.69 -3.63
N ARG A 86 -15.20 -12.36 -2.81
CA ARG A 86 -15.31 -12.25 -1.35
C ARG A 86 -14.92 -10.87 -0.82
N LEU A 87 -13.92 -10.25 -1.40
CA LEU A 87 -13.51 -8.87 -1.05
C LEU A 87 -14.58 -7.86 -1.47
N ASP A 88 -15.14 -8.01 -2.65
CA ASP A 88 -16.24 -7.19 -3.20
C ASP A 88 -17.47 -7.21 -2.27
N ALA A 89 -17.85 -8.39 -1.79
CA ALA A 89 -18.92 -8.56 -0.80
C ALA A 89 -18.64 -7.88 0.55
N LEU A 90 -17.38 -7.53 0.84
CA LEU A 90 -16.97 -6.76 2.00
C LEU A 90 -16.82 -5.26 1.69
N GLY A 91 -17.03 -4.84 0.44
CA GLY A 91 -16.88 -3.47 -0.05
C GLY A 91 -15.43 -3.09 -0.34
N TYR A 92 -14.58 -4.07 -0.68
CA TYR A 92 -13.16 -3.84 -0.98
C TYR A 92 -12.78 -4.28 -2.39
N ARG A 93 -11.84 -3.54 -2.98
CA ARG A 93 -11.14 -3.90 -4.21
C ARG A 93 -9.64 -4.05 -3.93
N HIS A 94 -9.03 -5.10 -4.48
CA HIS A 94 -7.59 -5.25 -4.43
C HIS A 94 -6.90 -4.23 -5.32
N ILE A 95 -5.86 -3.62 -4.79
CA ILE A 95 -4.95 -2.72 -5.53
C ILE A 95 -3.56 -3.35 -5.54
N GLY A 96 -3.10 -3.75 -6.71
CA GLY A 96 -1.75 -4.25 -6.95
C GLY A 96 -0.72 -3.14 -7.10
N TRP A 97 0.35 -3.43 -7.84
CA TRP A 97 1.42 -2.50 -8.18
C TRP A 97 2.05 -2.87 -9.53
N ASP A 98 2.70 -1.90 -10.16
CA ASP A 98 3.41 -2.08 -11.42
C ASP A 98 4.93 -2.15 -11.19
N VAL A 99 5.43 -1.39 -10.21
CA VAL A 99 6.87 -1.26 -9.94
C VAL A 99 7.18 -1.73 -8.52
N ASP A 100 7.99 -2.80 -8.43
CA ASP A 100 8.51 -3.38 -7.18
C ASP A 100 10.01 -3.60 -7.34
N VAL A 101 10.80 -2.93 -6.55
CA VAL A 101 12.28 -3.04 -6.56
C VAL A 101 12.80 -3.92 -5.43
N ALA A 102 11.90 -4.53 -4.68
CA ALA A 102 12.21 -5.38 -3.54
C ALA A 102 13.23 -4.72 -2.58
N GLU A 103 12.94 -3.50 -2.16
CA GLU A 103 13.81 -2.65 -1.35
C GLU A 103 14.14 -3.25 0.02
N TRP A 104 13.35 -4.23 0.44
CA TRP A 104 13.52 -5.02 1.66
C TRP A 104 14.59 -6.12 1.56
N ARG A 105 15.10 -6.42 0.36
CA ARG A 105 16.15 -7.44 0.19
C ARG A 105 17.49 -6.95 0.72
N ALA A 106 18.33 -7.91 1.15
CA ALA A 106 19.69 -7.61 1.59
C ALA A 106 20.51 -6.88 0.50
N ARG A 107 21.41 -5.99 0.93
CA ARG A 107 22.31 -5.21 0.07
C ARG A 107 21.63 -4.17 -0.83
N GLN A 108 20.37 -3.85 -0.60
CA GLN A 108 19.75 -2.68 -1.24
C GLN A 108 20.35 -1.39 -0.66
N THR A 109 20.54 -0.42 -1.55
CA THR A 109 20.97 0.94 -1.18
C THR A 109 19.92 1.95 -1.62
N SER A 110 19.88 3.11 -0.99
CA SER A 110 18.97 4.20 -1.39
C SER A 110 19.10 4.55 -2.87
N ALA A 111 20.32 4.57 -3.42
CA ALA A 111 20.55 4.84 -4.82
C ALA A 111 19.95 3.77 -5.73
N ARG A 112 20.22 2.49 -5.46
CA ARG A 112 19.67 1.37 -6.25
C ARG A 112 18.15 1.35 -6.23
N VAL A 113 17.55 1.60 -5.07
CA VAL A 113 16.09 1.68 -4.93
C VAL A 113 15.55 2.84 -5.75
N ALA A 114 16.16 4.02 -5.67
CA ALA A 114 15.74 5.19 -6.44
C ALA A 114 15.88 4.98 -7.95
N ASP A 115 17.02 4.44 -8.41
CA ASP A 115 17.27 4.17 -9.83
C ASP A 115 16.28 3.17 -10.41
N GLY A 116 16.05 2.05 -9.70
CA GLY A 116 15.11 1.02 -10.15
C GLY A 116 13.67 1.52 -10.21
N ILE A 117 13.25 2.39 -9.27
CA ILE A 117 11.92 2.98 -9.32
C ILE A 117 11.79 3.97 -10.49
N VAL A 118 12.79 4.83 -10.72
CA VAL A 118 12.77 5.74 -11.87
C VAL A 118 12.66 4.96 -13.17
N GLU A 119 13.48 3.93 -13.35
CA GLU A 119 13.44 3.06 -14.54
C GLU A 119 12.06 2.40 -14.70
N GLY A 120 11.51 1.82 -13.63
CA GLY A 120 10.21 1.17 -13.65
C GLY A 120 9.07 2.14 -13.99
N VAL A 121 9.06 3.33 -13.39
CA VAL A 121 8.05 4.36 -13.66
C VAL A 121 8.13 4.85 -15.10
N MET A 122 9.33 5.15 -15.60
CA MET A 122 9.52 5.60 -16.98
C MET A 122 9.18 4.52 -18.01
N SER A 123 9.41 3.26 -17.69
CA SER A 123 9.06 2.13 -18.54
C SER A 123 7.53 1.87 -18.55
N ARG A 124 6.87 1.98 -17.40
CA ARG A 124 5.42 1.76 -17.28
C ARG A 124 4.61 2.93 -17.85
N GLY A 125 5.10 4.15 -17.69
CA GLY A 125 4.39 5.37 -18.11
C GLY A 125 3.29 5.79 -17.13
N ASP A 126 2.30 6.51 -17.67
CA ASP A 126 1.20 7.07 -16.88
C ASP A 126 0.42 5.99 -16.11
N GLY A 127 0.03 6.35 -14.89
CA GLY A 127 -0.71 5.47 -14.01
C GLY A 127 0.14 4.44 -13.27
N ALA A 128 1.47 4.54 -13.32
CA ALA A 128 2.37 3.63 -12.61
C ALA A 128 2.12 3.62 -11.10
N ILE A 129 1.85 2.45 -10.54
CA ILE A 129 1.73 2.24 -9.11
C ILE A 129 3.03 1.64 -8.57
N VAL A 130 3.73 2.40 -7.73
CA VAL A 130 4.99 1.99 -7.10
C VAL A 130 4.72 1.39 -5.72
N LEU A 131 5.23 0.19 -5.46
CA LEU A 131 5.22 -0.41 -4.13
C LEU A 131 6.48 -0.02 -3.36
N LEU A 132 6.28 0.45 -2.12
CA LEU A 132 7.34 0.62 -1.13
C LEU A 132 6.81 0.24 0.25
N HIS A 133 7.71 -0.25 1.10
CA HIS A 133 7.44 -0.48 2.51
C HIS A 133 8.04 0.64 3.38
N THR A 134 7.52 0.83 4.59
CA THR A 134 7.95 1.93 5.47
C THR A 134 9.07 1.54 6.45
N TRP A 135 9.44 0.27 6.50
CA TRP A 135 10.41 -0.26 7.45
C TRP A 135 11.84 -0.51 6.90
N PRO A 136 12.08 -0.70 5.57
CA PRO A 136 13.45 -0.93 5.10
C PRO A 136 14.31 0.34 5.19
N ASP A 137 15.53 0.20 5.69
CA ASP A 137 16.47 1.30 5.91
C ASP A 137 16.77 2.18 4.67
N PRO A 138 16.87 1.62 3.43
CA PRO A 138 17.18 2.44 2.26
C PRO A 138 16.05 3.37 1.83
N VAL A 139 14.80 3.14 2.25
CA VAL A 139 13.62 3.85 1.72
C VAL A 139 13.61 5.36 1.99
N PRO A 140 13.89 5.86 3.22
CA PRO A 140 13.91 7.30 3.43
C PRO A 140 14.93 8.04 2.55
N GLY A 141 16.14 7.49 2.42
CA GLY A 141 17.17 8.04 1.55
C GLY A 141 16.82 7.93 0.07
N ALA A 142 16.19 6.83 -0.35
CA ALA A 142 15.70 6.67 -1.71
C ALA A 142 14.63 7.70 -2.05
N LEU A 143 13.66 7.95 -1.18
CA LEU A 143 12.62 8.96 -1.39
C LEU A 143 13.19 10.38 -1.50
N ALA A 144 14.23 10.71 -0.74
CA ALA A 144 14.88 12.01 -0.80
C ALA A 144 15.49 12.31 -2.18
N VAL A 145 15.97 11.28 -2.89
CA VAL A 145 16.53 11.39 -4.24
C VAL A 145 15.47 11.20 -5.33
N LEU A 146 14.62 10.20 -5.16
CA LEU A 146 13.61 9.78 -6.11
C LEU A 146 12.58 10.88 -6.42
N VAL A 147 12.05 11.52 -5.37
CA VAL A 147 10.94 12.48 -5.53
C VAL A 147 11.35 13.71 -6.35
N PRO A 148 12.47 14.39 -6.09
CA PRO A 148 12.94 15.48 -6.96
C PRO A 148 13.19 15.01 -8.39
N ARG A 149 13.87 13.87 -8.57
CA ARG A 149 14.24 13.35 -9.89
C ARG A 149 13.01 13.02 -10.77
N LEU A 150 11.99 12.39 -10.21
CA LEU A 150 10.75 12.12 -10.94
C LEU A 150 10.00 13.41 -11.28
N ARG A 151 10.02 14.43 -10.42
CA ARG A 151 9.44 15.75 -10.73
C ARG A 151 10.15 16.44 -11.87
N GLU A 152 11.48 16.40 -11.92
CA GLU A 152 12.28 16.92 -13.01
C GLU A 152 11.95 16.23 -14.34
N LEU A 153 11.57 14.96 -14.30
CA LEU A 153 11.09 14.19 -15.44
C LEU A 153 9.59 14.42 -15.77
N GLY A 154 8.94 15.37 -15.11
CA GLY A 154 7.55 15.73 -15.36
C GLY A 154 6.51 14.82 -14.67
N VAL A 155 6.93 13.92 -13.78
CA VAL A 155 6.01 13.01 -13.08
C VAL A 155 5.23 13.73 -11.98
N THR A 156 3.91 13.58 -11.97
CA THR A 156 3.00 14.04 -10.92
C THR A 156 2.67 12.89 -9.99
N PHE A 157 2.80 13.13 -8.68
CA PHE A 157 2.43 12.15 -7.65
C PHE A 157 1.00 12.37 -7.20
N VAL A 158 0.20 11.33 -7.30
CA VAL A 158 -1.22 11.34 -6.91
C VAL A 158 -1.53 10.20 -5.94
N ARG A 159 -2.64 10.29 -5.24
CA ARG A 159 -3.20 9.17 -4.49
C ARG A 159 -4.01 8.28 -5.44
N LEU A 160 -4.32 7.06 -5.01
CA LEU A 160 -5.10 6.11 -5.82
C LEU A 160 -6.51 6.61 -6.17
N ASP A 161 -7.14 7.36 -5.28
CA ASP A 161 -8.46 7.96 -5.53
C ASP A 161 -8.42 9.15 -6.52
N GLU A 162 -7.23 9.67 -6.80
CA GLU A 162 -6.97 10.71 -7.79
C GLU A 162 -6.50 10.13 -9.15
N LEU A 163 -6.11 8.85 -9.18
CA LEU A 163 -5.59 8.18 -10.38
C LEU A 163 -6.68 7.77 -11.37
N ALA A 164 -7.91 7.59 -10.91
CA ALA A 164 -9.04 7.05 -11.67
C ALA A 164 -10.01 8.11 -12.18
N ALA A 165 -9.60 9.37 -12.15
CA ALA A 165 -10.39 10.49 -12.66
C ALA A 165 -10.22 10.69 -14.17
#